data_7a410bb837c330bdb501336574b03780
#
_entry.id   7a410bb837c330bdb501336574b03780
#
_cell.length_a   1.000
_cell.length_b   1.000
_cell.length_c   1.000
_cell.angle_alpha   90.00
_cell.angle_beta   90.00
_cell.angle_gamma   90.00
#
_symmetry.space_group_name_H-M   'P 1'
#
loop_
_entity.id
_entity.type
_entity.pdbx_description
1 polymer ?
#
loop_
_entity_poly.entity_id
_entity_poly.type
_entity_poly.pdbx_seq_one_letter_code
_entity_poly.pdbx_strand_id
1 'polypeptide(L)'
;MTNAFERVNGVKAYKLKIREMPYLPNFYRKIMHRRVFQTAIVLLLQVALVLGAWAQPAAALTPEQQLLSEAWRIVSRSYVDDSFNSKNWWSIREKAVKQPLKDRQQTYTAIQGMLANLDDPFTRLLKPEQYRSLQVNTSGELTGVGLQIAIDPQTNTLTVVAPLAGSPADKAGIQPLDRILKIDGTPTSELSLDEAATRMRGRIGTPVTLTLGREGRDAAEEIELVRDRIALNPVYAELQSGADKLPLGYIRLSQFSANATQEVAHAIDRLEKQGAASYILDLRNNPGGLLQAGIEIARLWIDSGTIVYTVNRQGITGSFEAYGGALTDDPLIVLVNKGTASASEILAGALQDNGRAQLVGEKTFGKGLIQSLFDLSDGSGLAVTVAKYETPNHTDINKLGIAPDRVVPLESITRDQIGTSADLQYQAALELLKEKTVMAKMAVETASTQTMSASADGRE
;
A
#
# COMPACT_ATOMS: atom_id res chain seq x y z
N MET A 1 -69.46 8.78 -22.59
CA MET A 1 -69.43 7.53 -23.38
C MET A 1 -68.79 6.49 -22.52
N THR A 2 -69.67 5.75 -21.91
CA THR A 2 -69.98 4.33 -22.15
C THR A 2 -68.87 3.40 -21.63
N ASN A 3 -69.22 2.81 -20.48
CA ASN A 3 -69.55 1.36 -20.33
C ASN A 3 -68.30 0.43 -20.46
N ALA A 4 -68.14 -0.60 -19.79
CA ALA A 4 -69.04 -1.46 -18.98
C ALA A 4 -68.23 -2.63 -18.40
N PHE A 5 -68.80 -3.22 -17.39
CA PHE A 5 -68.93 -4.67 -17.10
C PHE A 5 -67.69 -5.43 -16.60
N GLU A 6 -67.78 -6.34 -15.76
CA GLU A 6 -68.80 -7.01 -14.92
C GLU A 6 -68.08 -8.07 -14.07
N ARG A 7 -68.59 -8.24 -12.86
CA ARG A 7 -68.77 -9.49 -12.09
C ARG A 7 -67.64 -10.51 -11.97
N VAL A 8 -67.52 -11.01 -10.75
CA VAL A 8 -68.11 -12.25 -10.27
C VAL A 8 -67.79 -12.51 -8.77
N ASN A 9 -68.88 -12.74 -8.00
CA ASN A 9 -69.13 -13.71 -6.91
C ASN A 9 -68.29 -13.54 -5.61
N GLY A 10 -68.84 -13.26 -4.48
CA GLY A 10 -70.02 -14.04 -3.90
C GLY A 10 -69.59 -14.47 -2.52
N VAL A 11 -69.67 -13.56 -1.52
CA VAL A 11 -69.63 -13.96 -0.10
C VAL A 11 -70.90 -13.42 0.52
N LYS A 12 -71.83 -14.35 0.88
CA LYS A 12 -73.06 -14.09 1.61
C LYS A 12 -72.72 -13.47 2.97
N ALA A 13 -73.09 -12.21 3.14
CA ALA A 13 -73.15 -11.60 4.45
C ALA A 13 -74.34 -12.16 5.25
N TYR A 14 -74.04 -12.95 6.22
CA TYR A 14 -75.03 -13.31 7.24
C TYR A 14 -75.29 -12.11 8.16
N LYS A 15 -76.37 -11.41 8.00
CA LYS A 15 -76.87 -10.45 8.99
C LYS A 15 -77.37 -11.23 10.24
N LEU A 16 -76.53 -11.27 11.25
CA LEU A 16 -76.98 -11.69 12.58
C LEU A 16 -77.93 -10.63 13.14
N LYS A 17 -79.20 -11.02 13.23
CA LYS A 17 -80.23 -10.30 13.97
C LYS A 17 -79.83 -10.27 15.43
N ILE A 18 -79.36 -9.15 15.91
CA ILE A 18 -79.16 -8.93 17.35
C ILE A 18 -80.53 -8.71 17.96
N ARG A 19 -80.97 -9.70 18.69
CA ARG A 19 -82.24 -9.66 19.53
C ARG A 19 -81.91 -8.69 20.68
N GLU A 20 -82.75 -7.66 20.83
CA GLU A 20 -82.64 -6.69 21.93
C GLU A 20 -82.67 -7.41 23.27
N MET A 21 -81.63 -7.37 24.04
CA MET A 21 -81.60 -7.80 25.44
C MET A 21 -81.97 -6.63 26.34
N PRO A 22 -82.78 -6.92 27.41
CA PRO A 22 -83.26 -5.88 28.31
C PRO A 22 -82.07 -5.21 29.08
N TYR A 23 -82.27 -3.95 29.39
CA TYR A 23 -81.42 -3.05 30.13
C TYR A 23 -80.71 -3.73 31.32
N LEU A 24 -79.40 -3.99 31.18
CA LEU A 24 -78.55 -4.24 32.32
C LEU A 24 -77.99 -2.89 32.86
N PRO A 25 -78.00 -2.69 34.23
CA PRO A 25 -77.53 -1.45 34.83
C PRO A 25 -76.11 -1.18 34.43
N ASN A 26 -75.72 0.09 34.15
CA ASN A 26 -74.43 0.56 33.69
C ASN A 26 -73.24 0.06 34.53
N PHE A 27 -73.44 -0.38 35.73
CA PHE A 27 -72.48 -0.95 36.65
C PHE A 27 -71.95 -2.33 36.17
N TYR A 28 -72.82 -3.21 35.69
CA TYR A 28 -72.38 -4.52 35.15
C TYR A 28 -71.65 -4.43 33.82
N ARG A 29 -71.98 -3.44 33.00
CA ARG A 29 -71.34 -3.21 31.72
C ARG A 29 -69.89 -2.76 31.89
N LYS A 30 -69.57 -1.90 32.88
CA LYS A 30 -68.21 -1.49 33.24
C LYS A 30 -67.37 -2.64 33.79
N ILE A 31 -67.94 -3.53 34.60
CA ILE A 31 -67.28 -4.70 35.20
C ILE A 31 -66.93 -5.72 34.09
N MET A 32 -67.87 -5.96 33.18
CA MET A 32 -67.72 -6.92 32.09
C MET A 32 -66.62 -6.44 31.08
N HIS A 33 -66.59 -5.16 30.70
CA HIS A 33 -65.55 -4.60 29.86
C HIS A 33 -64.18 -4.66 30.56
N ARG A 34 -64.13 -4.44 31.86
CA ARG A 34 -62.87 -4.54 32.62
C ARG A 34 -62.34 -5.96 32.72
N ARG A 35 -63.22 -6.95 32.88
CA ARG A 35 -62.83 -8.38 32.88
C ARG A 35 -62.42 -8.88 31.50
N VAL A 36 -63.16 -8.51 30.44
CA VAL A 36 -62.79 -8.84 29.05
C VAL A 36 -61.43 -8.19 28.66
N PHE A 37 -61.21 -6.94 29.07
CA PHE A 37 -59.96 -6.27 28.84
C PHE A 37 -58.78 -6.91 29.62
N GLN A 38 -59.01 -7.32 30.87
CA GLN A 38 -58.01 -8.02 31.68
C GLN A 38 -57.68 -9.42 31.11
N THR A 39 -58.67 -10.18 30.66
CA THR A 39 -58.44 -11.47 30.00
C THR A 39 -57.75 -11.33 28.67
N ALA A 40 -58.05 -10.30 27.89
CA ALA A 40 -57.32 -10.02 26.65
C ALA A 40 -55.84 -9.65 26.88
N ILE A 41 -55.55 -8.86 27.94
CA ILE A 41 -54.18 -8.55 28.33
C ILE A 41 -53.43 -9.81 28.81
N VAL A 42 -54.05 -10.64 29.61
CA VAL A 42 -53.44 -11.90 30.08
C VAL A 42 -53.18 -12.86 28.92
N LEU A 43 -54.07 -12.95 27.94
CA LEU A 43 -53.90 -13.76 26.74
C LEU A 43 -52.72 -13.19 25.85
N LEU A 44 -52.65 -11.86 25.69
CA LEU A 44 -51.57 -11.20 24.99
C LEU A 44 -50.20 -11.43 25.67
N LEU A 45 -50.17 -11.36 27.00
CA LEU A 45 -48.96 -11.65 27.77
C LEU A 45 -48.55 -13.13 27.68
N GLN A 46 -49.49 -14.05 27.66
CA GLN A 46 -49.22 -15.48 27.47
C GLN A 46 -48.73 -15.77 26.07
N VAL A 47 -49.29 -15.16 25.04
CA VAL A 47 -48.81 -15.26 23.66
C VAL A 47 -47.41 -14.66 23.53
N ALA A 48 -47.16 -13.51 24.16
CA ALA A 48 -45.82 -12.90 24.19
C ALA A 48 -44.79 -13.77 24.93
N LEU A 49 -45.16 -14.41 26.03
CA LEU A 49 -44.30 -15.37 26.76
C LEU A 49 -44.02 -16.63 25.93
N VAL A 50 -45.02 -17.18 25.24
CA VAL A 50 -44.83 -18.34 24.35
C VAL A 50 -43.94 -17.98 23.15
N LEU A 51 -44.18 -16.82 22.53
CA LEU A 51 -43.33 -16.33 21.44
C LEU A 51 -41.88 -16.01 21.92
N GLY A 52 -41.72 -15.47 23.13
CA GLY A 52 -40.44 -15.25 23.77
C GLY A 52 -39.68 -16.55 24.13
N ALA A 53 -40.42 -17.61 24.51
CA ALA A 53 -39.81 -18.91 24.79
C ALA A 53 -39.35 -19.67 23.54
N TRP A 54 -39.83 -19.29 22.35
CA TRP A 54 -39.42 -19.84 21.07
C TRP A 54 -38.34 -18.98 20.38
N ALA A 55 -38.05 -17.79 20.90
CA ALA A 55 -36.90 -17.02 20.46
C ALA A 55 -35.66 -17.75 20.97
N GLN A 56 -35.06 -18.59 20.12
CA GLN A 56 -33.73 -19.10 20.41
C GLN A 56 -32.79 -17.87 20.57
N PRO A 57 -32.00 -17.79 21.66
CA PRO A 57 -31.04 -16.72 21.80
C PRO A 57 -30.18 -16.77 20.54
N ALA A 58 -30.12 -15.67 19.80
CA ALA A 58 -29.18 -15.56 18.68
C ALA A 58 -27.81 -15.85 19.26
N ALA A 59 -27.23 -17.00 18.91
CA ALA A 59 -25.94 -17.40 19.43
C ALA A 59 -24.96 -16.29 19.05
N ALA A 60 -24.34 -15.67 20.07
CA ALA A 60 -23.32 -14.65 19.83
C ALA A 60 -22.20 -15.29 19.01
N LEU A 61 -21.72 -14.55 18.00
CA LEU A 61 -20.60 -15.02 17.17
C LEU A 61 -19.39 -15.29 18.06
N THR A 62 -18.72 -16.40 17.82
CA THR A 62 -17.43 -16.67 18.46
C THR A 62 -16.39 -15.60 18.06
N PRO A 63 -15.31 -15.41 18.84
CA PRO A 63 -14.25 -14.47 18.45
C PRO A 63 -13.72 -14.73 17.02
N GLU A 64 -13.64 -15.99 16.61
CA GLU A 64 -13.20 -16.40 15.30
C GLU A 64 -14.21 -15.99 14.19
N GLN A 65 -15.49 -16.17 14.45
CA GLN A 65 -16.56 -15.73 13.54
C GLN A 65 -16.66 -14.19 13.51
N GLN A 66 -16.36 -13.51 14.61
CA GLN A 66 -16.31 -12.04 14.66
C GLN A 66 -15.21 -11.51 13.76
N LEU A 67 -13.99 -12.07 13.85
CA LEU A 67 -12.85 -11.69 13.00
C LEU A 67 -13.16 -11.89 11.52
N LEU A 68 -13.72 -13.04 11.12
CA LEU A 68 -14.13 -13.29 9.75
C LEU A 68 -15.20 -12.27 9.28
N SER A 69 -16.15 -11.95 10.15
CA SER A 69 -17.21 -10.99 9.86
C SER A 69 -16.70 -9.56 9.76
N GLU A 70 -15.65 -9.23 10.52
CA GLU A 70 -14.93 -7.96 10.45
C GLU A 70 -14.24 -7.82 9.08
N ALA A 71 -13.47 -8.82 8.67
CA ALA A 71 -12.80 -8.88 7.37
C ALA A 71 -13.83 -8.74 6.22
N TRP A 72 -14.94 -9.49 6.27
CA TRP A 72 -16.00 -9.39 5.28
C TRP A 72 -16.59 -7.98 5.19
N ARG A 73 -16.83 -7.33 6.33
CA ARG A 73 -17.43 -5.99 6.42
C ARG A 73 -16.53 -4.93 5.82
N ILE A 74 -15.23 -5.01 6.08
CA ILE A 74 -14.23 -4.10 5.50
C ILE A 74 -14.26 -4.20 3.98
N VAL A 75 -14.18 -5.41 3.43
CA VAL A 75 -14.22 -5.63 1.97
C VAL A 75 -15.55 -5.16 1.38
N SER A 76 -16.68 -5.50 2.02
CA SER A 76 -18.01 -5.08 1.56
C SER A 76 -18.15 -3.56 1.38
N ARG A 77 -17.48 -2.78 2.24
CA ARG A 77 -17.54 -1.31 2.20
C ARG A 77 -16.53 -0.68 1.26
N SER A 78 -15.34 -1.29 1.14
CA SER A 78 -14.16 -0.62 0.60
C SER A 78 -13.67 -1.19 -0.74
N TYR A 79 -14.08 -2.39 -1.13
CA TYR A 79 -13.60 -3.01 -2.36
C TYR A 79 -14.04 -2.21 -3.61
N VAL A 80 -13.13 -2.09 -4.57
CA VAL A 80 -13.30 -1.25 -5.78
C VAL A 80 -14.43 -1.70 -6.69
N ASP A 81 -14.70 -3.01 -6.76
CA ASP A 81 -15.76 -3.59 -7.58
C ASP A 81 -16.98 -3.94 -6.71
N ASP A 82 -18.09 -3.22 -6.89
CA ASP A 82 -19.34 -3.42 -6.14
C ASP A 82 -20.09 -4.71 -6.53
N SER A 83 -19.73 -5.31 -7.66
CA SER A 83 -20.21 -6.63 -8.07
C SER A 83 -19.49 -7.80 -7.40
N PHE A 84 -18.34 -7.53 -6.73
CA PHE A 84 -17.48 -8.55 -6.11
C PHE A 84 -17.15 -9.69 -7.07
N ASN A 85 -16.67 -9.35 -8.27
CA ASN A 85 -16.43 -10.31 -9.35
C ASN A 85 -17.70 -11.10 -9.72
N SER A 86 -18.85 -10.40 -9.78
CA SER A 86 -20.18 -10.99 -10.05
C SER A 86 -20.57 -12.11 -9.06
N LYS A 87 -20.11 -12.03 -7.81
CA LYS A 87 -20.42 -12.99 -6.74
C LYS A 87 -21.43 -12.42 -5.75
N ASN A 88 -22.26 -13.28 -5.20
CA ASN A 88 -23.10 -12.92 -4.07
C ASN A 88 -22.23 -12.88 -2.79
N TRP A 89 -21.71 -11.70 -2.49
CA TRP A 89 -20.79 -11.47 -1.37
C TRP A 89 -21.39 -11.81 -0.01
N TRP A 90 -22.71 -11.58 0.15
CA TRP A 90 -23.44 -11.99 1.35
C TRP A 90 -23.49 -13.51 1.53
N SER A 91 -23.80 -14.25 0.47
CA SER A 91 -23.84 -15.72 0.51
C SER A 91 -22.48 -16.33 0.83
N ILE A 92 -21.39 -15.70 0.34
CA ILE A 92 -20.03 -16.12 0.65
C ILE A 92 -19.76 -15.99 2.16
N ARG A 93 -20.16 -14.86 2.77
CA ARG A 93 -20.08 -14.68 4.24
C ARG A 93 -20.85 -15.74 4.99
N GLU A 94 -22.12 -15.97 4.62
CA GLU A 94 -22.94 -16.98 5.31
C GLU A 94 -22.30 -18.36 5.30
N LYS A 95 -21.74 -18.77 4.17
CA LYS A 95 -21.03 -20.05 4.06
C LYS A 95 -19.77 -20.07 4.92
N ALA A 96 -19.00 -18.99 4.92
CA ALA A 96 -17.76 -18.91 5.68
C ALA A 96 -18.00 -18.91 7.20
N VAL A 97 -19.00 -18.19 7.71
CA VAL A 97 -19.35 -18.13 9.13
C VAL A 97 -19.92 -19.45 9.65
N LYS A 98 -20.60 -20.24 8.80
CA LYS A 98 -21.13 -21.55 9.17
C LYS A 98 -20.06 -22.65 9.30
N GLN A 99 -18.83 -22.40 8.83
CA GLN A 99 -17.72 -23.34 8.99
C GLN A 99 -17.31 -23.45 10.47
N PRO A 100 -16.89 -24.63 10.95
CA PRO A 100 -16.34 -24.75 12.27
C PRO A 100 -14.97 -24.11 12.34
N LEU A 101 -14.90 -22.89 12.90
CA LEU A 101 -13.65 -22.16 13.11
C LEU A 101 -13.17 -22.47 14.54
N LYS A 102 -12.19 -23.37 14.68
CA LYS A 102 -11.71 -23.85 15.98
C LYS A 102 -10.55 -23.04 16.54
N ASP A 103 -9.77 -22.42 15.63
CA ASP A 103 -8.56 -21.71 15.97
C ASP A 103 -8.28 -20.59 14.97
N ARG A 104 -7.27 -19.77 15.29
CA ARG A 104 -6.87 -18.62 14.49
C ARG A 104 -6.37 -19.01 13.09
N GLN A 105 -5.67 -20.13 12.96
CA GLN A 105 -5.16 -20.58 11.66
C GLN A 105 -6.30 -20.99 10.70
N GLN A 106 -7.31 -21.68 11.23
CA GLN A 106 -8.51 -22.03 10.43
C GLN A 106 -9.29 -20.77 10.04
N THR A 107 -9.37 -19.79 10.93
CA THR A 107 -10.01 -18.50 10.64
C THR A 107 -9.27 -17.75 9.52
N TYR A 108 -7.95 -17.71 9.55
CA TYR A 108 -7.17 -17.11 8.48
C TYR A 108 -7.37 -17.84 7.15
N THR A 109 -7.40 -19.16 7.16
CA THR A 109 -7.69 -19.96 5.96
C THR A 109 -9.08 -19.66 5.42
N ALA A 110 -10.08 -19.54 6.28
CA ALA A 110 -11.45 -19.20 5.89
C ALA A 110 -11.55 -17.78 5.31
N ILE A 111 -10.86 -16.79 5.91
CA ILE A 111 -10.78 -15.43 5.37
C ILE A 111 -10.09 -15.45 4.01
N GLN A 112 -8.96 -16.12 3.84
CA GLN A 112 -8.27 -16.24 2.55
C GLN A 112 -9.15 -16.89 1.49
N GLY A 113 -9.86 -17.97 1.84
CA GLY A 113 -10.83 -18.63 0.95
C GLY A 113 -12.01 -17.73 0.57
N MET A 114 -12.46 -16.87 1.49
CA MET A 114 -13.47 -15.86 1.21
C MET A 114 -12.95 -14.82 0.22
N LEU A 115 -11.75 -14.26 0.44
CA LEU A 115 -11.13 -13.25 -0.41
C LEU A 115 -10.80 -13.79 -1.81
N ALA A 116 -10.44 -15.06 -1.95
CA ALA A 116 -10.14 -15.69 -3.23
C ALA A 116 -11.31 -15.63 -4.24
N ASN A 117 -12.56 -15.46 -3.76
CA ASN A 117 -13.70 -15.28 -4.66
C ASN A 117 -13.68 -13.95 -5.44
N LEU A 118 -12.89 -12.98 -5.00
CA LEU A 118 -12.74 -11.69 -5.68
C LEU A 118 -11.89 -11.78 -6.96
N ASP A 119 -11.10 -12.85 -7.12
CA ASP A 119 -10.11 -13.02 -8.20
C ASP A 119 -9.13 -11.84 -8.29
N ASP A 120 -8.82 -11.27 -7.13
CA ASP A 120 -7.90 -10.15 -6.95
C ASP A 120 -6.78 -10.56 -5.99
N PRO A 121 -5.56 -10.82 -6.49
CA PRO A 121 -4.43 -11.25 -5.68
C PRO A 121 -3.90 -10.17 -4.74
N PHE A 122 -4.31 -8.91 -4.95
CA PHE A 122 -3.88 -7.79 -4.12
C PHE A 122 -4.79 -7.57 -2.91
N THR A 123 -6.05 -8.03 -2.97
CA THR A 123 -6.94 -8.06 -1.80
C THR A 123 -6.67 -9.32 -1.00
N ARG A 124 -5.95 -9.17 0.12
CA ARG A 124 -5.44 -10.30 0.91
C ARG A 124 -5.37 -10.03 2.40
N LEU A 125 -5.45 -11.12 3.18
CA LEU A 125 -5.13 -11.12 4.60
C LEU A 125 -3.61 -11.09 4.79
N LEU A 126 -3.17 -10.25 5.72
CA LEU A 126 -1.79 -10.16 6.20
C LEU A 126 -1.78 -10.67 7.65
N LYS A 127 -1.04 -11.74 7.92
CA LYS A 127 -0.82 -12.21 9.30
C LYS A 127 -0.08 -11.12 10.09
N PRO A 128 -0.14 -11.13 11.44
CA PRO A 128 0.45 -10.05 12.26
C PRO A 128 1.89 -9.70 11.90
N GLU A 129 2.74 -10.73 11.63
CA GLU A 129 4.14 -10.51 11.25
C GLU A 129 4.27 -9.85 9.88
N GLN A 130 3.47 -10.29 8.90
CA GLN A 130 3.46 -9.74 7.54
C GLN A 130 2.93 -8.30 7.55
N TYR A 131 1.89 -8.05 8.36
CA TYR A 131 1.31 -6.72 8.50
C TYR A 131 2.31 -5.74 9.11
N ARG A 132 2.98 -6.14 10.19
CA ARG A 132 4.03 -5.36 10.84
C ARG A 132 5.20 -5.08 9.89
N SER A 133 5.65 -6.09 9.14
CA SER A 133 6.73 -5.91 8.15
C SER A 133 6.33 -4.91 7.05
N LEU A 134 5.09 -4.96 6.59
CA LEU A 134 4.59 -4.00 5.60
C LEU A 134 4.53 -2.58 6.18
N GLN A 135 4.08 -2.42 7.43
CA GLN A 135 4.06 -1.12 8.11
C GLN A 135 5.47 -0.53 8.25
N VAL A 136 6.46 -1.33 8.65
CA VAL A 136 7.87 -0.91 8.73
C VAL A 136 8.39 -0.46 7.36
N ASN A 137 8.14 -1.26 6.31
CA ASN A 137 8.61 -0.94 4.97
C ASN A 137 7.97 0.35 4.43
N THR A 138 6.71 0.59 4.74
CA THR A 138 6.01 1.81 4.28
C THR A 138 6.32 3.03 5.12
N SER A 139 6.59 2.87 6.42
CA SER A 139 7.01 4.00 7.27
C SER A 139 8.41 4.50 6.94
N GLY A 140 9.26 3.68 6.34
CA GLY A 140 10.68 3.99 6.15
C GLY A 140 11.48 4.00 7.46
N GLU A 141 10.91 3.44 8.52
CA GLU A 141 11.48 3.41 9.85
C GLU A 141 11.44 2.00 10.43
N LEU A 142 12.52 1.61 11.05
CA LEU A 142 12.64 0.37 11.82
C LEU A 142 12.84 0.73 13.30
N THR A 143 12.17 0.02 14.19
CA THR A 143 12.44 0.12 15.63
C THR A 143 13.29 -1.06 16.09
N GLY A 144 14.44 -0.78 16.68
CA GLY A 144 15.35 -1.81 17.13
C GLY A 144 16.77 -1.30 17.31
N VAL A 145 17.75 -2.18 17.11
CA VAL A 145 19.19 -1.85 17.28
C VAL A 145 19.89 -1.49 15.97
N GLY A 146 19.30 -1.79 14.81
CA GLY A 146 19.86 -1.42 13.50
C GLY A 146 20.99 -2.30 13.01
N LEU A 147 20.76 -3.60 13.00
CA LEU A 147 21.69 -4.58 12.45
C LEU A 147 21.08 -5.30 11.23
N GLN A 148 21.82 -5.39 10.15
CA GLN A 148 21.60 -6.39 9.10
C GLN A 148 22.32 -7.66 9.50
N ILE A 149 21.60 -8.77 9.54
CA ILE A 149 22.09 -10.05 10.03
C ILE A 149 21.87 -11.17 9.01
N ALA A 150 22.71 -12.15 9.02
CA ALA A 150 22.57 -13.38 8.24
C ALA A 150 23.09 -14.57 9.04
N ILE A 151 22.66 -15.79 8.67
CA ILE A 151 23.30 -17.01 9.14
C ILE A 151 24.45 -17.32 8.18
N ASP A 152 25.65 -17.41 8.71
CA ASP A 152 26.83 -17.83 7.97
C ASP A 152 26.66 -19.31 7.54
N PRO A 153 26.69 -19.64 6.26
CA PRO A 153 26.41 -20.98 5.78
C PRO A 153 27.53 -21.99 6.15
N GLN A 154 28.73 -21.53 6.46
CA GLN A 154 29.86 -22.39 6.81
C GLN A 154 29.88 -22.72 8.31
N THR A 155 29.58 -21.74 9.15
CA THR A 155 29.68 -21.90 10.60
C THR A 155 28.30 -22.08 11.27
N ASN A 156 27.22 -21.89 10.53
CA ASN A 156 25.85 -21.87 11.03
C ASN A 156 25.66 -20.89 12.20
N THR A 157 26.42 -19.81 12.22
CA THR A 157 26.35 -18.79 13.27
C THR A 157 25.64 -17.53 12.78
N LEU A 158 24.90 -16.86 13.67
CA LEU A 158 24.29 -15.58 13.38
C LEU A 158 25.39 -14.50 13.32
N THR A 159 25.53 -13.84 12.16
CA THR A 159 26.62 -12.91 11.88
C THR A 159 26.07 -11.56 11.44
N VAL A 160 26.73 -10.50 11.83
CA VAL A 160 26.46 -9.13 11.39
C VAL A 160 26.93 -8.95 9.96
N VAL A 161 26.01 -8.64 9.06
CA VAL A 161 26.35 -8.23 7.68
C VAL A 161 26.84 -6.79 7.69
N ALA A 162 26.08 -5.88 8.32
CA ALA A 162 26.44 -4.49 8.54
C ALA A 162 25.56 -3.84 9.62
N PRO A 163 26.09 -2.93 10.43
CA PRO A 163 25.26 -1.98 11.18
C PRO A 163 24.64 -0.95 10.22
N LEU A 164 23.44 -0.48 10.51
CA LEU A 164 22.80 0.61 9.76
C LEU A 164 23.37 1.95 10.28
N ALA A 165 23.77 2.81 9.37
CA ALA A 165 24.40 4.10 9.71
C ALA A 165 23.54 4.92 10.68
N GLY A 166 24.14 5.46 11.73
CA GLY A 166 23.48 6.25 12.78
C GLY A 166 22.61 5.46 13.77
N SER A 167 22.51 4.13 13.60
CA SER A 167 21.75 3.25 14.50
C SER A 167 22.43 3.06 15.87
N PRO A 168 21.73 2.55 16.87
CA PRO A 168 22.34 2.15 18.15
C PRO A 168 23.52 1.20 18.00
N ALA A 169 23.43 0.23 17.09
CA ALA A 169 24.50 -0.72 16.82
C ALA A 169 25.74 -0.07 16.19
N ASP A 170 25.54 0.86 15.26
CA ASP A 170 26.61 1.64 14.65
C ASP A 170 27.34 2.52 15.67
N LYS A 171 26.56 3.26 16.47
CA LYS A 171 27.10 4.09 17.57
C LYS A 171 27.86 3.28 18.63
N ALA A 172 27.46 2.03 18.85
CA ALA A 172 28.15 1.12 19.76
C ALA A 172 29.38 0.44 19.16
N GLY A 173 29.71 0.72 17.88
CA GLY A 173 30.89 0.20 17.21
C GLY A 173 30.82 -1.29 16.87
N ILE A 174 29.61 -1.81 16.63
CA ILE A 174 29.43 -3.17 16.10
C ILE A 174 29.91 -3.16 14.63
N GLN A 175 30.63 -4.20 14.24
CA GLN A 175 31.28 -4.27 12.95
C GLN A 175 30.73 -5.40 12.07
N PRO A 176 30.84 -5.31 10.74
CA PRO A 176 30.62 -6.45 9.86
C PRO A 176 31.47 -7.65 10.31
N LEU A 177 30.91 -8.85 10.17
CA LEU A 177 31.47 -10.13 10.58
C LEU A 177 31.53 -10.37 12.10
N ASP A 178 31.09 -9.46 12.96
CA ASP A 178 30.83 -9.78 14.36
C ASP A 178 29.80 -10.93 14.47
N ARG A 179 30.10 -11.95 15.26
CA ARG A 179 29.20 -13.07 15.51
C ARG A 179 28.30 -12.75 16.70
N ILE A 180 27.01 -12.87 16.55
CA ILE A 180 26.07 -12.67 17.65
C ILE A 180 25.87 -14.02 18.34
N LEU A 181 26.43 -14.20 19.48
CA LEU A 181 26.42 -15.46 20.25
C LEU A 181 25.17 -15.62 21.12
N LYS A 182 24.73 -14.50 21.74
CA LYS A 182 23.50 -14.48 22.56
C LYS A 182 22.74 -13.16 22.35
N ILE A 183 21.41 -13.21 22.57
CA ILE A 183 20.51 -12.07 22.65
C ILE A 183 19.73 -12.17 23.95
N ASP A 184 19.88 -11.21 24.86
CA ASP A 184 19.31 -11.24 26.24
C ASP A 184 19.60 -12.57 26.96
N GLY A 185 20.85 -13.04 26.89
CA GLY A 185 21.30 -14.29 27.49
C GLY A 185 20.88 -15.57 26.73
N THR A 186 19.97 -15.51 25.75
CA THR A 186 19.54 -16.67 24.95
C THR A 186 20.55 -16.95 23.84
N PRO A 187 21.11 -18.18 23.73
CA PRO A 187 22.02 -18.53 22.64
C PRO A 187 21.36 -18.41 21.26
N THR A 188 22.05 -17.81 20.31
CA THR A 188 21.53 -17.62 18.94
C THR A 188 21.49 -18.92 18.12
N SER A 189 22.23 -19.95 18.53
CA SER A 189 22.15 -21.30 17.96
C SER A 189 20.78 -21.97 18.17
N GLU A 190 19.97 -21.48 19.10
CA GLU A 190 18.61 -21.96 19.38
C GLU A 190 17.53 -21.16 18.66
N LEU A 191 17.90 -20.10 17.95
CA LEU A 191 16.99 -19.15 17.32
C LEU A 191 17.05 -19.25 15.80
N SER A 192 15.90 -19.16 15.16
CA SER A 192 15.83 -18.83 13.72
C SER A 192 16.25 -17.37 13.48
N LEU A 193 16.59 -17.05 12.23
CA LEU A 193 16.92 -15.66 11.83
C LEU A 193 15.79 -14.67 12.18
N ASP A 194 14.54 -15.09 11.99
CA ASP A 194 13.36 -14.24 12.27
C ASP A 194 13.14 -14.06 13.80
N GLU A 195 13.37 -15.08 14.59
CA GLU A 195 13.30 -14.97 16.05
C GLU A 195 14.39 -14.05 16.59
N ALA A 196 15.62 -14.19 16.10
CA ALA A 196 16.73 -13.31 16.46
C ALA A 196 16.43 -11.85 16.08
N ALA A 197 15.94 -11.61 14.85
CA ALA A 197 15.53 -10.29 14.42
C ALA A 197 14.38 -9.72 15.27
N THR A 198 13.41 -10.55 15.64
CA THR A 198 12.27 -10.15 16.49
C THR A 198 12.73 -9.74 17.90
N ARG A 199 13.72 -10.44 18.48
CA ARG A 199 14.27 -10.11 19.80
C ARG A 199 15.09 -8.81 19.78
N MET A 200 15.79 -8.52 18.69
CA MET A 200 16.53 -7.26 18.52
C MET A 200 15.63 -6.06 18.21
N ARG A 201 14.44 -6.29 17.63
CA ARG A 201 13.37 -5.29 17.52
C ARG A 201 12.68 -5.10 18.87
N GLY A 202 11.91 -4.04 19.00
CA GLY A 202 11.10 -3.81 20.18
C GLY A 202 10.72 -2.35 20.35
N ARG A 203 10.15 -2.04 21.51
CA ARG A 203 9.70 -0.70 21.84
C ARG A 203 10.90 0.23 22.01
N ILE A 204 10.83 1.44 21.44
CA ILE A 204 11.84 2.49 21.59
C ILE A 204 12.12 2.74 23.08
N GLY A 205 13.41 2.92 23.42
CA GLY A 205 13.88 3.16 24.77
C GLY A 205 14.06 1.90 25.63
N THR A 206 13.73 0.69 25.12
CA THR A 206 13.96 -0.55 25.85
C THR A 206 15.35 -1.12 25.54
N PRO A 207 16.08 -1.65 26.53
CA PRO A 207 17.41 -2.25 26.32
C PRO A 207 17.31 -3.65 25.70
N VAL A 208 18.38 -4.03 25.02
CA VAL A 208 18.69 -5.42 24.63
C VAL A 208 20.19 -5.64 24.75
N THR A 209 20.58 -6.77 25.31
CA THR A 209 21.99 -7.14 25.46
C THR A 209 22.40 -8.14 24.40
N LEU A 210 23.44 -7.81 23.63
CA LEU A 210 24.06 -8.71 22.66
C LEU A 210 25.39 -9.20 23.17
N THR A 211 25.63 -10.52 23.17
CA THR A 211 26.95 -11.10 23.39
C THR A 211 27.61 -11.33 22.02
N LEU A 212 28.69 -10.62 21.74
CA LEU A 212 29.39 -10.66 20.47
C LEU A 212 30.71 -11.42 20.57
N GLY A 213 31.03 -12.17 19.52
CA GLY A 213 32.34 -12.76 19.29
C GLY A 213 33.00 -12.08 18.10
N ARG A 214 34.21 -11.53 18.25
CA ARG A 214 35.00 -10.88 17.20
C ARG A 214 36.18 -11.75 16.78
N GLU A 215 36.49 -11.72 15.50
CA GLU A 215 37.69 -12.40 15.01
C GLU A 215 38.95 -11.76 15.62
N GLY A 216 39.88 -12.61 16.08
CA GLY A 216 41.09 -12.17 16.78
C GLY A 216 40.94 -11.77 18.23
N ARG A 217 39.74 -11.97 18.84
CA ARG A 217 39.49 -11.81 20.29
C ARG A 217 38.97 -13.09 20.88
N ASP A 218 39.63 -13.62 21.92
CA ASP A 218 39.22 -14.84 22.59
C ASP A 218 38.03 -14.65 23.55
N ALA A 219 37.82 -13.44 24.05
CA ALA A 219 36.72 -13.11 24.95
C ALA A 219 35.50 -12.57 24.22
N ALA A 220 34.34 -13.13 24.53
CA ALA A 220 33.07 -12.55 24.08
C ALA A 220 32.80 -11.22 24.80
N GLU A 221 32.26 -10.26 24.08
CA GLU A 221 31.94 -8.92 24.58
C GLU A 221 30.44 -8.78 24.74
N GLU A 222 29.96 -8.32 25.91
CA GLU A 222 28.54 -7.99 26.11
C GLU A 222 28.33 -6.50 25.86
N ILE A 223 27.38 -6.17 24.93
CA ILE A 223 27.02 -4.81 24.59
C ILE A 223 25.54 -4.63 24.85
N GLU A 224 25.21 -3.70 25.72
CA GLU A 224 23.82 -3.25 25.94
C GLU A 224 23.50 -2.16 24.93
N LEU A 225 22.41 -2.36 24.17
CA LEU A 225 21.90 -1.43 23.17
C LEU A 225 20.51 -0.98 23.57
N VAL A 226 20.25 0.32 23.44
CA VAL A 226 18.90 0.87 23.63
C VAL A 226 18.21 0.92 22.27
N ARG A 227 17.07 0.24 22.14
CA ARG A 227 16.30 0.24 20.90
C ARG A 227 15.83 1.66 20.56
N ASP A 228 16.02 2.05 19.33
CA ASP A 228 15.67 3.38 18.81
C ASP A 228 14.97 3.27 17.46
N ARG A 229 14.51 4.41 16.97
CA ARG A 229 14.01 4.58 15.62
C ARG A 229 15.18 4.69 14.65
N ILE A 230 15.16 3.88 13.61
CA ILE A 230 16.23 3.81 12.60
C ILE A 230 15.60 4.17 11.27
N ALA A 231 15.97 5.31 10.71
CA ALA A 231 15.54 5.71 9.37
C ALA A 231 16.23 4.81 8.32
N LEU A 232 15.43 4.20 7.49
CA LEU A 232 15.91 3.43 6.34
C LEU A 232 15.94 4.38 5.14
N ASN A 233 17.12 4.72 4.66
CA ASN A 233 17.24 5.58 3.47
C ASN A 233 16.90 4.77 2.20
N PRO A 234 15.78 5.06 1.51
CA PRO A 234 15.42 4.40 0.27
C PRO A 234 16.17 4.92 -0.95
N VAL A 235 17.00 5.95 -0.79
CA VAL A 235 17.70 6.66 -1.88
C VAL A 235 19.18 6.41 -1.82
N TYR A 236 19.73 5.95 -2.94
CA TYR A 236 21.15 6.05 -3.25
C TYR A 236 21.33 7.15 -4.29
N ALA A 237 22.28 8.07 -4.07
CA ALA A 237 22.53 9.16 -4.99
C ALA A 237 24.00 9.57 -5.00
N GLU A 238 24.55 9.74 -6.21
CA GLU A 238 25.94 10.17 -6.42
C GLU A 238 26.08 11.03 -7.67
N LEU A 239 27.08 11.90 -7.66
CA LEU A 239 27.49 12.63 -8.85
C LEU A 239 28.43 11.75 -9.67
N GLN A 240 28.05 11.49 -10.91
CA GLN A 240 28.81 10.69 -11.86
C GLN A 240 29.31 11.55 -13.03
N SER A 241 30.20 11.00 -13.83
CA SER A 241 30.61 11.60 -15.10
C SER A 241 29.67 11.10 -16.19
N GLY A 242 28.80 11.96 -16.66
CA GLY A 242 27.87 11.67 -17.73
C GLY A 242 28.50 11.71 -19.13
N ALA A 243 27.69 11.77 -20.16
CA ALA A 243 28.10 11.92 -21.53
C ALA A 243 28.93 13.23 -21.71
N ASP A 244 29.99 13.17 -22.49
CA ASP A 244 30.92 14.30 -22.74
C ASP A 244 31.51 14.93 -21.45
N LYS A 245 31.64 14.14 -20.38
CA LYS A 245 32.14 14.53 -19.05
C LYS A 245 31.28 15.58 -18.34
N LEU A 246 30.01 15.76 -18.74
CA LEU A 246 29.09 16.62 -18.01
C LEU A 246 28.70 15.95 -16.68
N PRO A 247 28.62 16.72 -15.58
CA PRO A 247 28.20 16.17 -14.31
C PRO A 247 26.78 15.60 -14.38
N LEU A 248 26.61 14.34 -13.95
CA LEU A 248 25.35 13.61 -13.96
C LEU A 248 24.94 13.27 -12.54
N GLY A 249 23.76 13.68 -12.15
CA GLY A 249 23.12 13.21 -10.93
C GLY A 249 22.48 11.83 -11.14
N TYR A 250 23.05 10.77 -10.56
CA TYR A 250 22.42 9.46 -10.54
C TYR A 250 21.69 9.27 -9.23
N ILE A 251 20.38 9.00 -9.30
CA ILE A 251 19.50 8.78 -8.14
C ILE A 251 18.79 7.44 -8.33
N ARG A 252 18.99 6.51 -7.39
CA ARG A 252 18.26 5.25 -7.34
C ARG A 252 17.32 5.25 -6.16
N LEU A 253 16.02 5.10 -6.43
CA LEU A 253 14.97 4.96 -5.44
C LEU A 253 14.54 3.50 -5.34
N SER A 254 14.72 2.89 -4.17
CA SER A 254 14.40 1.48 -3.94
C SER A 254 12.97 1.22 -3.47
N GLN A 255 12.33 2.22 -2.85
CA GLN A 255 10.97 2.12 -2.32
C GLN A 255 10.34 3.49 -2.05
N PHE A 256 9.01 3.58 -2.17
CA PHE A 256 8.23 4.77 -1.81
C PHE A 256 7.76 4.67 -0.35
N SER A 257 8.68 4.90 0.59
CA SER A 257 8.41 5.01 2.03
C SER A 257 8.03 6.45 2.42
N ALA A 258 7.59 6.65 3.66
CA ALA A 258 7.16 7.96 4.13
C ALA A 258 8.26 9.03 4.09
N ASN A 259 9.53 8.64 4.25
CA ASN A 259 10.69 9.52 4.15
C ASN A 259 11.24 9.66 2.70
N ALA A 260 10.75 8.90 1.73
CA ALA A 260 11.31 8.84 0.39
C ALA A 260 11.32 10.22 -0.30
N THR A 261 10.25 10.99 -0.16
CA THR A 261 10.15 12.34 -0.75
C THR A 261 11.25 13.27 -0.24
N GLN A 262 11.48 13.28 1.06
CA GLN A 262 12.51 14.11 1.68
C GLN A 262 13.92 13.68 1.25
N GLU A 263 14.16 12.36 1.20
CA GLU A 263 15.46 11.82 0.79
C GLU A 263 15.77 12.10 -0.69
N VAL A 264 14.76 12.02 -1.58
CA VAL A 264 14.92 12.40 -3.00
C VAL A 264 15.18 13.90 -3.12
N ALA A 265 14.44 14.76 -2.40
CA ALA A 265 14.64 16.20 -2.40
C ALA A 265 16.05 16.58 -1.93
N HIS A 266 16.53 15.98 -0.84
CA HIS A 266 17.90 16.16 -0.35
C HIS A 266 18.94 15.69 -1.35
N ALA A 267 18.66 14.58 -2.08
CA ALA A 267 19.57 14.08 -3.11
C ALA A 267 19.68 15.06 -4.27
N ILE A 268 18.56 15.60 -4.76
CA ILE A 268 18.53 16.60 -5.83
C ILE A 268 19.29 17.86 -5.39
N ASP A 269 18.94 18.46 -4.25
CA ASP A 269 19.58 19.69 -3.74
C ASP A 269 21.11 19.52 -3.58
N ARG A 270 21.55 18.39 -3.07
CA ARG A 270 22.97 18.08 -2.94
C ARG A 270 23.66 17.96 -4.29
N LEU A 271 23.04 17.27 -5.26
CA LEU A 271 23.62 17.07 -6.59
C LEU A 271 23.65 18.37 -7.39
N GLU A 272 22.61 19.22 -7.28
CA GLU A 272 22.60 20.59 -7.83
C GLU A 272 23.79 21.41 -7.31
N LYS A 273 24.02 21.42 -5.99
CA LYS A 273 25.15 22.10 -5.36
C LYS A 273 26.51 21.56 -5.81
N GLN A 274 26.56 20.31 -6.24
CA GLN A 274 27.75 19.68 -6.82
C GLN A 274 27.90 19.95 -8.32
N GLY A 275 26.95 20.63 -8.95
CA GLY A 275 26.95 21.06 -10.35
C GLY A 275 26.38 19.99 -11.31
N ALA A 276 25.49 19.12 -10.85
CA ALA A 276 24.77 18.22 -11.76
C ALA A 276 24.09 19.05 -12.87
N ALA A 277 24.14 18.58 -14.10
CA ALA A 277 23.59 19.23 -15.29
C ALA A 277 22.60 18.32 -16.05
N SER A 278 22.35 17.15 -15.52
CA SER A 278 21.37 16.17 -16.01
C SER A 278 21.18 15.08 -14.97
N TYR A 279 20.08 14.32 -15.09
CA TYR A 279 19.71 13.31 -14.12
C TYR A 279 19.32 11.97 -14.74
N ILE A 280 19.67 10.89 -14.05
CA ILE A 280 19.10 9.56 -14.24
C ILE A 280 18.40 9.16 -12.94
N LEU A 281 17.08 8.93 -13.00
CA LEU A 281 16.29 8.35 -11.91
C LEU A 281 16.08 6.86 -12.15
N ASP A 282 16.69 6.01 -11.33
CA ASP A 282 16.59 4.55 -11.46
C ASP A 282 15.45 4.00 -10.57
N LEU A 283 14.38 3.57 -11.22
CA LEU A 283 13.20 2.92 -10.60
C LEU A 283 13.17 1.41 -10.87
N ARG A 284 14.23 0.84 -11.40
CA ARG A 284 14.29 -0.60 -11.68
C ARG A 284 14.19 -1.41 -10.39
N ASN A 285 13.38 -2.49 -10.43
CA ASN A 285 13.08 -3.35 -9.27
C ASN A 285 12.50 -2.62 -8.05
N ASN A 286 11.92 -1.43 -8.26
CA ASN A 286 11.19 -0.71 -7.22
C ASN A 286 9.71 -1.13 -7.24
N PRO A 287 9.21 -1.89 -6.23
CA PRO A 287 7.83 -2.40 -6.23
C PRO A 287 6.78 -1.32 -5.92
N GLY A 288 7.20 -0.06 -5.74
CA GLY A 288 6.36 1.04 -5.31
C GLY A 288 6.38 1.26 -3.80
N GLY A 289 5.23 1.57 -3.25
CA GLY A 289 5.02 1.88 -1.83
C GLY A 289 3.83 2.82 -1.66
N LEU A 290 4.01 3.88 -0.88
CA LEU A 290 2.96 4.87 -0.61
C LEU A 290 2.61 5.69 -1.86
N LEU A 291 1.31 5.74 -2.19
CA LEU A 291 0.79 6.58 -3.27
C LEU A 291 1.21 8.06 -3.07
N GLN A 292 1.05 8.57 -1.85
CA GLN A 292 1.39 9.95 -1.54
C GLN A 292 2.87 10.26 -1.81
N ALA A 293 3.78 9.34 -1.47
CA ALA A 293 5.20 9.52 -1.78
C ALA A 293 5.46 9.58 -3.30
N GLY A 294 4.76 8.77 -4.10
CA GLY A 294 4.83 8.82 -5.56
C GLY A 294 4.41 10.18 -6.12
N ILE A 295 3.30 10.71 -5.61
CA ILE A 295 2.78 12.03 -6.00
C ILE A 295 3.75 13.15 -5.60
N GLU A 296 4.21 13.15 -4.35
CA GLU A 296 5.12 14.20 -3.86
C GLU A 296 6.49 14.16 -4.57
N ILE A 297 7.02 12.97 -4.86
CA ILE A 297 8.26 12.86 -5.64
C ILE A 297 8.05 13.34 -7.08
N ALA A 298 6.89 13.09 -7.70
CA ALA A 298 6.58 13.65 -9.03
C ALA A 298 6.61 15.19 -9.01
N ARG A 299 6.12 15.83 -7.95
CA ARG A 299 6.15 17.28 -7.75
C ARG A 299 7.57 17.87 -7.64
N LEU A 300 8.55 17.07 -7.27
CA LEU A 300 9.96 17.53 -7.25
C LEU A 300 10.53 17.71 -8.67
N TRP A 301 9.91 17.11 -9.68
CA TRP A 301 10.36 17.11 -11.07
C TRP A 301 9.40 17.82 -12.04
N ILE A 302 8.09 17.89 -11.71
CA ILE A 302 7.03 18.45 -12.56
C ILE A 302 6.58 19.76 -11.93
N ASP A 303 6.69 20.84 -12.66
CA ASP A 303 6.25 22.16 -12.17
C ASP A 303 4.73 22.32 -12.26
N SER A 304 4.11 21.88 -13.33
CA SER A 304 2.66 21.97 -13.54
C SER A 304 2.13 20.79 -14.35
N GLY A 305 0.89 20.43 -14.12
CA GLY A 305 0.18 19.37 -14.81
C GLY A 305 -0.32 18.27 -13.89
N THR A 306 -1.14 17.39 -14.44
CA THR A 306 -1.69 16.25 -13.71
C THR A 306 -0.62 15.20 -13.47
N ILE A 307 -0.61 14.62 -12.27
CA ILE A 307 0.29 13.52 -11.91
C ILE A 307 -0.44 12.18 -12.06
N VAL A 308 -1.66 12.06 -11.51
CA VAL A 308 -2.42 10.81 -11.53
C VAL A 308 -3.90 11.07 -11.25
N TYR A 309 -4.76 10.30 -11.88
CA TYR A 309 -6.18 10.19 -11.53
C TYR A 309 -6.43 8.95 -10.69
N THR A 310 -7.34 9.07 -9.73
CA THR A 310 -7.84 7.92 -8.95
C THR A 310 -9.29 7.64 -9.31
N VAL A 311 -9.59 6.39 -9.60
CA VAL A 311 -10.91 5.93 -10.07
C VAL A 311 -11.37 4.82 -9.14
N ASN A 312 -12.51 5.01 -8.48
CA ASN A 312 -13.16 3.97 -7.69
C ASN A 312 -14.49 3.55 -8.32
N ARG A 313 -15.31 2.77 -7.62
CA ARG A 313 -16.62 2.33 -8.10
C ARG A 313 -17.64 3.47 -8.37
N GLN A 314 -17.35 4.69 -7.94
CA GLN A 314 -18.19 5.88 -8.21
C GLN A 314 -17.65 6.72 -9.39
N GLY A 315 -16.57 6.31 -10.02
CA GLY A 315 -15.89 7.04 -11.10
C GLY A 315 -14.61 7.73 -10.62
N ILE A 316 -14.16 8.75 -11.34
CA ILE A 316 -12.98 9.54 -10.95
C ILE A 316 -13.28 10.26 -9.64
N THR A 317 -12.50 9.95 -8.60
CA THR A 317 -12.68 10.49 -7.25
C THR A 317 -11.60 11.47 -6.83
N GLY A 318 -10.50 11.55 -7.57
CA GLY A 318 -9.41 12.46 -7.30
C GLY A 318 -8.54 12.69 -8.52
N SER A 319 -8.05 13.92 -8.65
CA SER A 319 -6.97 14.33 -9.52
C SER A 319 -5.88 14.90 -8.63
N PHE A 320 -4.65 14.46 -8.85
CA PHE A 320 -3.48 14.99 -8.16
C PHE A 320 -2.63 15.73 -9.17
N GLU A 321 -2.26 16.95 -8.82
CA GLU A 321 -1.60 17.90 -9.73
C GLU A 321 -0.31 18.43 -9.10
N ALA A 322 0.59 18.92 -9.96
CA ALA A 322 1.72 19.74 -9.58
C ALA A 322 1.32 21.22 -9.63
N TYR A 323 1.80 22.02 -8.66
CA TYR A 323 1.38 23.41 -8.45
C TYR A 323 2.55 24.40 -8.43
N GLY A 324 3.66 24.08 -9.05
CA GLY A 324 4.93 24.76 -8.93
C GLY A 324 5.84 24.10 -7.87
N GLY A 325 7.13 24.38 -7.93
CA GLY A 325 8.10 23.93 -6.95
C GLY A 325 8.91 22.71 -7.38
N ALA A 326 8.99 22.42 -8.69
CA ALA A 326 10.02 21.53 -9.21
C ALA A 326 11.42 22.02 -8.79
N LEU A 327 12.26 21.10 -8.35
CA LEU A 327 13.60 21.44 -7.83
C LEU A 327 14.62 21.65 -8.94
N THR A 328 14.38 21.11 -10.13
CA THR A 328 15.23 21.25 -11.30
C THR A 328 14.47 21.02 -12.59
N ASP A 329 14.84 21.76 -13.64
CA ASP A 329 14.37 21.59 -15.02
C ASP A 329 15.40 20.85 -15.89
N ASP A 330 16.53 20.43 -15.32
CA ASP A 330 17.59 19.74 -16.03
C ASP A 330 17.10 18.46 -16.71
N PRO A 331 17.72 18.06 -17.83
CA PRO A 331 17.36 16.84 -18.56
C PRO A 331 17.28 15.61 -17.64
N LEU A 332 16.16 14.89 -17.71
CA LEU A 332 15.90 13.71 -16.90
C LEU A 332 15.60 12.49 -17.77
N ILE A 333 16.22 11.35 -17.45
CA ILE A 333 15.87 10.03 -17.96
C ILE A 333 15.48 9.14 -16.78
N VAL A 334 14.47 8.29 -16.97
CA VAL A 334 14.02 7.33 -15.95
C VAL A 334 14.30 5.91 -16.43
N LEU A 335 14.99 5.12 -15.60
CA LEU A 335 15.20 3.68 -15.85
C LEU A 335 14.07 2.86 -15.25
N VAL A 336 13.47 1.99 -16.05
CA VAL A 336 12.35 1.13 -15.64
C VAL A 336 12.53 -0.32 -16.09
N ASN A 337 11.92 -1.27 -15.38
CA ASN A 337 11.91 -2.67 -15.80
C ASN A 337 10.64 -3.39 -15.28
N LYS A 338 10.55 -4.70 -15.52
CA LYS A 338 9.44 -5.55 -15.08
C LYS A 338 9.21 -5.57 -13.56
N GLY A 339 10.20 -5.16 -12.76
CA GLY A 339 10.09 -5.01 -11.31
C GLY A 339 9.64 -3.62 -10.86
N THR A 340 9.48 -2.67 -11.79
CA THR A 340 8.94 -1.32 -11.53
C THR A 340 7.41 -1.42 -11.43
N ALA A 341 6.83 -1.13 -10.24
CA ALA A 341 5.40 -1.38 -10.00
C ALA A 341 4.73 -0.28 -9.15
N SER A 342 3.40 -0.12 -9.28
CA SER A 342 2.54 0.69 -8.40
C SER A 342 2.97 2.17 -8.35
N ALA A 343 3.34 2.74 -7.19
CA ALA A 343 3.78 4.14 -7.07
C ALA A 343 4.95 4.50 -8.01
N SER A 344 5.82 3.53 -8.34
CA SER A 344 6.86 3.71 -9.35
C SER A 344 6.27 3.91 -10.75
N GLU A 345 5.17 3.24 -11.07
CA GLU A 345 4.47 3.40 -12.35
C GLU A 345 3.73 4.72 -12.40
N ILE A 346 3.18 5.19 -11.28
CA ILE A 346 2.57 6.52 -11.16
C ILE A 346 3.61 7.60 -11.48
N LEU A 347 4.77 7.53 -10.82
CA LEU A 347 5.87 8.50 -11.05
C LEU A 347 6.37 8.44 -12.49
N ALA A 348 6.65 7.24 -13.00
CA ALA A 348 7.13 7.05 -14.37
C ALA A 348 6.13 7.56 -15.41
N GLY A 349 4.84 7.19 -15.28
CA GLY A 349 3.78 7.65 -16.17
C GLY A 349 3.54 9.15 -16.10
N ALA A 350 3.58 9.75 -14.90
CA ALA A 350 3.48 11.19 -14.74
C ALA A 350 4.61 11.93 -15.45
N LEU A 351 5.85 11.47 -15.28
CA LEU A 351 7.02 12.07 -15.94
C LEU A 351 6.98 11.91 -17.44
N GLN A 352 6.55 10.76 -17.96
CA GLN A 352 6.41 10.50 -19.40
C GLN A 352 5.29 11.32 -20.02
N ASP A 353 4.08 11.26 -19.48
CA ASP A 353 2.88 11.89 -20.06
C ASP A 353 2.95 13.42 -20.01
N ASN A 354 3.63 14.01 -19.03
CA ASN A 354 3.91 15.45 -19.00
C ASN A 354 5.14 15.85 -19.84
N GLY A 355 5.78 14.92 -20.54
CA GLY A 355 6.96 15.20 -21.37
C GLY A 355 8.21 15.60 -20.58
N ARG A 356 8.19 15.41 -19.24
CA ARG A 356 9.30 15.79 -18.34
C ARG A 356 10.50 14.88 -18.50
N ALA A 357 10.28 13.57 -18.69
CA ALA A 357 11.34 12.59 -18.85
C ALA A 357 10.99 11.57 -19.93
N GLN A 358 12.01 10.93 -20.49
CA GLN A 358 11.86 9.71 -21.30
C GLN A 358 12.19 8.49 -20.43
N LEU A 359 11.43 7.42 -20.66
CA LEU A 359 11.63 6.14 -19.99
C LEU A 359 12.55 5.23 -20.83
N VAL A 360 13.51 4.60 -20.20
CA VAL A 360 14.44 3.65 -20.82
C VAL A 360 14.39 2.31 -20.07
N GLY A 361 14.36 1.22 -20.80
CA GLY A 361 14.42 -0.11 -20.21
C GLY A 361 13.37 -1.07 -20.73
N GLU A 362 12.69 -1.76 -19.83
CA GLU A 362 11.63 -2.70 -20.17
C GLU A 362 10.27 -2.20 -19.69
N LYS A 363 9.21 -2.74 -20.27
CA LYS A 363 7.83 -2.51 -19.85
C LYS A 363 7.65 -2.81 -18.37
N THR A 364 6.96 -1.95 -17.65
CA THR A 364 6.73 -2.07 -16.20
C THR A 364 5.74 -3.17 -15.85
N PHE A 365 5.54 -3.43 -14.57
CA PHE A 365 4.78 -4.57 -14.06
C PHE A 365 3.28 -4.52 -14.42
N GLY A 366 2.64 -3.36 -14.37
CA GLY A 366 1.20 -3.21 -14.60
C GLY A 366 0.35 -3.36 -13.33
N LYS A 367 0.75 -2.78 -12.22
CA LYS A 367 -0.05 -2.73 -11.00
C LYS A 367 -0.80 -1.40 -10.89
N GLY A 368 -1.91 -1.27 -11.63
CA GLY A 368 -2.77 -0.09 -11.65
C GLY A 368 -3.81 -0.02 -10.53
N LEU A 369 -3.62 -0.77 -9.43
CA LEU A 369 -4.58 -0.89 -8.34
C LEU A 369 -4.04 -0.27 -7.05
N ILE A 370 -4.92 0.44 -6.34
CA ILE A 370 -4.62 1.07 -5.05
C ILE A 370 -5.16 0.20 -3.93
N GLN A 371 -4.29 -0.21 -3.00
CA GLN A 371 -4.69 -0.92 -1.79
C GLN A 371 -4.70 0.03 -0.59
N SER A 372 -5.77 -0.03 0.20
CA SER A 372 -5.78 0.48 1.57
C SER A 372 -5.53 -0.65 2.55
N LEU A 373 -4.82 -0.31 3.62
CA LEU A 373 -4.55 -1.23 4.72
C LEU A 373 -5.55 -0.98 5.83
N PHE A 374 -6.14 -2.05 6.34
CA PHE A 374 -7.11 -2.02 7.43
C PHE A 374 -6.62 -2.94 8.56
N ASP A 375 -6.63 -2.40 9.77
CA ASP A 375 -6.36 -3.18 10.98
C ASP A 375 -7.49 -4.18 11.24
N LEU A 376 -7.14 -5.36 11.73
CA LEU A 376 -8.07 -6.32 12.28
C LEU A 376 -7.86 -6.44 13.80
N SER A 377 -8.93 -6.82 14.50
CA SER A 377 -8.98 -6.83 15.97
C SER A 377 -7.96 -7.74 16.66
N ASP A 378 -7.32 -8.64 15.92
CA ASP A 378 -6.31 -9.57 16.42
C ASP A 378 -4.86 -9.18 16.09
N GLY A 379 -4.64 -7.99 15.53
CA GLY A 379 -3.33 -7.51 15.11
C GLY A 379 -2.89 -7.96 13.71
N SER A 380 -3.70 -8.76 13.02
CA SER A 380 -3.56 -8.99 11.58
C SER A 380 -4.11 -7.79 10.79
N GLY A 381 -3.95 -7.78 9.49
CA GLY A 381 -4.46 -6.70 8.63
C GLY A 381 -5.05 -7.21 7.32
N LEU A 382 -5.82 -6.37 6.68
CA LEU A 382 -6.30 -6.57 5.31
C LEU A 382 -5.69 -5.52 4.39
N ALA A 383 -5.09 -5.96 3.30
CA ALA A 383 -4.88 -5.12 2.14
C ALA A 383 -6.12 -5.29 1.24
N VAL A 384 -6.84 -4.20 0.94
CA VAL A 384 -8.05 -4.24 0.11
C VAL A 384 -7.89 -3.27 -1.06
N THR A 385 -8.14 -3.73 -2.27
CA THR A 385 -8.17 -2.87 -3.46
C THR A 385 -9.38 -1.95 -3.40
N VAL A 386 -9.12 -0.65 -3.27
CA VAL A 386 -10.16 0.38 -3.07
C VAL A 386 -10.38 1.27 -4.28
N ALA A 387 -9.38 1.37 -5.15
CA ALA A 387 -9.43 2.19 -6.35
C ALA A 387 -8.43 1.69 -7.41
N LYS A 388 -8.54 2.25 -8.61
CA LYS A 388 -7.54 2.18 -9.69
C LYS A 388 -6.90 3.54 -9.85
N TYR A 389 -5.79 3.59 -10.54
CA TYR A 389 -5.23 4.85 -10.99
C TYR A 389 -5.00 4.83 -12.51
N GLU A 390 -5.13 6.03 -13.09
CA GLU A 390 -4.88 6.29 -14.50
C GLU A 390 -3.78 7.35 -14.60
N THR A 391 -2.94 7.24 -15.62
CA THR A 391 -1.91 8.25 -15.91
C THR A 391 -2.55 9.58 -16.34
N PRO A 392 -1.81 10.69 -16.47
CA PRO A 392 -2.32 11.96 -16.97
C PRO A 392 -3.09 11.85 -18.29
N ASN A 393 -2.67 10.97 -19.18
CA ASN A 393 -3.34 10.69 -20.44
C ASN A 393 -4.49 9.67 -20.34
N HIS A 394 -4.99 9.40 -19.13
CA HIS A 394 -6.05 8.43 -18.84
C HIS A 394 -5.75 6.99 -19.27
N THR A 395 -4.48 6.61 -19.26
CA THR A 395 -4.08 5.23 -19.56
C THR A 395 -4.28 4.37 -18.32
N ASP A 396 -5.13 3.34 -18.42
CA ASP A 396 -5.25 2.28 -17.42
C ASP A 396 -4.02 1.37 -17.53
N ILE A 397 -3.13 1.43 -16.56
CA ILE A 397 -1.91 0.63 -16.55
C ILE A 397 -2.11 -0.74 -15.93
N ASN A 398 -3.29 -1.02 -15.38
CA ASN A 398 -3.56 -2.30 -14.70
C ASN A 398 -3.44 -3.47 -15.68
N LYS A 399 -2.55 -4.42 -15.38
CA LYS A 399 -2.16 -5.56 -16.24
C LYS A 399 -1.44 -5.16 -17.54
N LEU A 400 -1.41 -3.89 -17.89
CA LEU A 400 -0.77 -3.41 -19.12
C LEU A 400 0.64 -2.89 -18.90
N GLY A 401 0.90 -2.24 -17.77
CA GLY A 401 2.16 -1.57 -17.49
C GLY A 401 2.42 -0.37 -18.41
N ILE A 402 3.50 0.34 -18.16
CA ILE A 402 3.95 1.48 -18.95
C ILE A 402 5.07 1.01 -19.89
N ALA A 403 4.93 1.33 -21.17
CA ALA A 403 5.96 1.04 -22.15
C ALA A 403 7.04 2.13 -22.08
N PRO A 404 8.33 1.79 -22.04
CA PRO A 404 9.39 2.78 -22.13
C PRO A 404 9.46 3.39 -23.55
N ASP A 405 9.93 4.63 -23.64
CA ASP A 405 10.17 5.32 -24.92
C ASP A 405 11.32 4.66 -25.69
N ARG A 406 12.34 4.17 -24.98
CA ARG A 406 13.44 3.38 -25.55
C ARG A 406 13.49 2.00 -24.88
N VAL A 407 13.13 0.97 -25.63
CA VAL A 407 13.19 -0.41 -25.16
C VAL A 407 14.62 -0.91 -25.16
N VAL A 408 15.14 -1.29 -24.01
CA VAL A 408 16.45 -1.92 -23.82
C VAL A 408 16.27 -3.11 -22.89
N PRO A 409 16.48 -4.36 -23.36
CA PRO A 409 16.36 -5.52 -22.51
C PRO A 409 17.32 -5.46 -21.32
N LEU A 410 16.86 -5.94 -20.17
CA LEU A 410 17.71 -6.08 -18.99
C LEU A 410 18.55 -7.36 -19.13
N GLU A 411 19.85 -7.23 -19.29
CA GLU A 411 20.76 -8.35 -19.14
C GLU A 411 21.00 -8.65 -17.65
N SER A 412 21.40 -9.87 -17.36
CA SER A 412 21.76 -10.25 -15.99
C SER A 412 23.04 -9.53 -15.58
N ILE A 413 22.88 -8.52 -14.73
CA ILE A 413 24.00 -7.75 -14.16
C ILE A 413 24.02 -7.92 -12.64
N THR A 414 25.20 -7.87 -12.06
CA THR A 414 25.39 -7.91 -10.61
C THR A 414 25.14 -6.52 -10.01
N ARG A 415 24.97 -6.46 -8.68
CA ARG A 415 24.63 -5.20 -8.01
C ARG A 415 25.70 -4.11 -8.20
N ASP A 416 26.96 -4.50 -8.26
CA ASP A 416 28.12 -3.62 -8.48
C ASP A 416 28.25 -3.12 -9.92
N GLN A 417 27.59 -3.77 -10.87
CA GLN A 417 27.55 -3.34 -12.28
C GLN A 417 26.46 -2.31 -12.58
N ILE A 418 25.51 -2.13 -11.68
CA ILE A 418 24.40 -1.17 -11.88
C ILE A 418 24.96 0.26 -11.93
N GLY A 419 24.55 1.03 -12.96
CA GLY A 419 25.03 2.40 -13.18
C GLY A 419 26.48 2.49 -13.69
N THR A 420 27.02 1.39 -14.22
CA THR A 420 28.35 1.34 -14.82
C THR A 420 28.30 1.12 -16.33
N SER A 421 29.47 1.03 -16.96
CA SER A 421 29.60 0.72 -18.41
C SER A 421 29.06 -0.68 -18.78
N ALA A 422 28.89 -1.59 -17.83
CA ALA A 422 28.31 -2.92 -18.05
C ALA A 422 26.80 -2.90 -18.07
N ASP A 423 26.16 -1.81 -17.64
CA ASP A 423 24.71 -1.64 -17.57
C ASP A 423 24.19 -1.02 -18.87
N LEU A 424 23.69 -1.86 -19.79
CA LEU A 424 23.24 -1.40 -21.10
C LEU A 424 22.07 -0.41 -21.04
N GLN A 425 21.19 -0.55 -20.07
CA GLN A 425 20.07 0.40 -19.90
C GLN A 425 20.59 1.76 -19.43
N TYR A 426 21.55 1.77 -18.52
CA TYR A 426 22.23 2.98 -18.09
C TYR A 426 23.00 3.64 -19.26
N GLN A 427 23.74 2.88 -20.07
CA GLN A 427 24.44 3.40 -21.25
C GLN A 427 23.46 4.02 -22.26
N ALA A 428 22.32 3.38 -22.51
CA ALA A 428 21.29 3.93 -23.39
C ALA A 428 20.69 5.24 -22.84
N ALA A 429 20.56 5.36 -21.52
CA ALA A 429 20.14 6.61 -20.89
C ALA A 429 21.17 7.74 -21.06
N LEU A 430 22.47 7.43 -20.94
CA LEU A 430 23.55 8.40 -21.20
C LEU A 430 23.52 8.91 -22.65
N GLU A 431 23.31 8.02 -23.64
CA GLU A 431 23.18 8.41 -25.04
C GLU A 431 22.03 9.41 -25.25
N LEU A 432 20.85 9.13 -24.68
CA LEU A 432 19.67 10.03 -24.81
C LEU A 432 19.91 11.38 -24.12
N LEU A 433 20.58 11.41 -22.97
CA LEU A 433 20.96 12.67 -22.30
C LEU A 433 21.89 13.50 -23.17
N LYS A 434 22.84 12.85 -23.84
CA LYS A 434 23.73 13.53 -24.79
C LYS A 434 22.97 14.18 -25.95
N GLU A 435 22.06 13.44 -26.58
CA GLU A 435 21.22 13.95 -27.66
C GLU A 435 20.40 15.17 -27.21
N LYS A 436 19.74 15.11 -26.04
CA LYS A 436 18.98 16.22 -25.47
C LYS A 436 19.83 17.45 -25.19
N THR A 437 21.01 17.27 -24.63
CA THR A 437 21.94 18.36 -24.30
C THR A 437 22.43 19.05 -25.58
N VAL A 438 22.72 18.29 -26.63
CA VAL A 438 23.10 18.84 -27.93
C VAL A 438 21.98 19.64 -28.56
N MET A 439 20.77 19.10 -28.55
CA MET A 439 19.56 19.78 -29.09
C MET A 439 19.25 21.09 -28.34
N ALA A 440 19.35 21.08 -27.01
CA ALA A 440 19.18 22.29 -26.21
C ALA A 440 20.20 23.37 -26.51
N LYS A 441 21.49 23.02 -26.69
CA LYS A 441 22.54 23.95 -27.08
C LYS A 441 22.29 24.56 -28.48
N MET A 442 21.91 23.72 -29.43
CA MET A 442 21.60 24.18 -30.79
C MET A 442 20.41 25.14 -30.81
N ALA A 443 19.37 24.87 -30.02
CA ALA A 443 18.20 25.74 -29.89
C ALA A 443 18.54 27.13 -29.32
N VAL A 444 19.43 27.18 -28.30
CA VAL A 444 19.93 28.43 -27.70
C VAL A 444 20.77 29.23 -28.71
N GLU A 445 21.65 28.55 -29.44
CA GLU A 445 22.49 29.20 -30.48
C GLU A 445 21.63 29.76 -31.61
N THR A 446 20.59 29.02 -32.05
CA THR A 446 19.69 29.49 -33.11
C THR A 446 18.88 30.69 -32.65
N ALA A 447 18.37 30.67 -31.40
CA ALA A 447 17.61 31.78 -30.81
C ALA A 447 18.49 33.05 -30.66
N SER A 448 19.74 32.89 -30.21
CA SER A 448 20.65 34.01 -30.07
C SER A 448 21.04 34.60 -31.44
N THR A 449 21.20 33.78 -32.46
CA THR A 449 21.50 34.24 -33.83
C THR A 449 20.35 35.00 -34.47
N GLN A 450 19.09 34.56 -34.23
CA GLN A 450 17.91 35.26 -34.67
C GLN A 450 17.70 36.62 -33.97
N THR A 451 18.00 36.70 -32.68
CA THR A 451 17.90 37.97 -31.92
C THR A 451 18.99 38.97 -32.37
N MET A 452 20.15 38.51 -32.74
CA MET A 452 21.21 39.37 -33.29
C MET A 452 20.89 39.86 -34.71
N SER A 453 20.29 39.02 -35.57
CA SER A 453 19.87 39.44 -36.91
C SER A 453 18.71 40.45 -36.88
N ALA A 454 17.73 40.29 -35.99
CA ALA A 454 16.63 41.21 -35.81
C ALA A 454 17.06 42.58 -35.23
N SER A 455 18.14 42.62 -34.48
CA SER A 455 18.73 43.86 -33.93
C SER A 455 19.61 44.62 -34.97
N ALA A 456 20.05 43.94 -36.01
CA ALA A 456 20.84 44.53 -37.11
C ALA A 456 19.95 45.22 -38.16
N ASP A 457 18.74 44.65 -38.44
CA ASP A 457 17.79 45.17 -39.42
C ASP A 457 16.96 46.40 -38.93
N GLY A 458 17.04 46.72 -37.64
CA GLY A 458 16.34 47.87 -37.03
C GLY A 458 17.15 49.18 -36.97
N ARG A 459 18.29 49.28 -37.68
CA ARG A 459 19.19 50.45 -37.70
C ARG A 459 19.49 51.01 -39.10
N GLU A 460 18.52 50.91 -40.00
CA GLU A 460 18.54 51.72 -41.24
C GLU A 460 17.45 52.82 -41.22
#